data_0f6224ddd8137e41e1d3bb16783ed50f
#
_entry.id   0f6224ddd8137e41e1d3bb16783ed50f
#
_cell.length_a   1.000
_cell.length_b   1.000
_cell.length_c   1.000
_cell.angle_alpha   90.00
_cell.angle_beta   90.00
_cell.angle_gamma   90.00
#
_symmetry.space_group_name_H-M   'P 1'
#
loop_
_entity.id
_entity.type
_entity.pdbx_description
1 polymer ?
#
loop_
_entity_poly.entity_id
_entity_poly.type
_entity_poly.pdbx_seq_one_letter_code
_entity_poly.pdbx_strand_id
1 'polypeptide(L)'
;MVKAKFVVDNREAGETADCGLIVAIGLGEMKEENQFQLAVVGGKGLRGSMMVQGLADGIAEAISRMTDNDMQAIAMLTAFIEETERRCKKKMLERLTNGN
;
A
#
# COMPACT_ATOMS: atom_id res chain seq x y z
N MET A 1 -3.29 8.45 17.22
CA MET A 1 -2.14 8.62 16.31
C MET A 1 -1.34 7.32 16.24
N VAL A 2 -0.79 7.03 15.10
CA VAL A 2 0.00 5.82 14.89
C VAL A 2 1.40 6.15 14.43
N LYS A 3 2.34 5.27 14.79
CA LYS A 3 3.75 5.39 14.44
C LYS A 3 4.28 4.01 14.08
N ALA A 4 5.09 3.91 13.04
CA ALA A 4 5.75 2.68 12.66
C ALA A 4 7.26 2.81 12.81
N LYS A 5 7.89 1.74 13.30
CA LYS A 5 9.34 1.61 13.35
C LYS A 5 9.79 0.60 12.33
N PHE A 6 10.89 0.88 11.67
CA PHE A 6 11.43 0.01 10.63
C PHE A 6 12.72 -0.63 11.10
N VAL A 7 12.84 -1.92 10.85
CA VAL A 7 14.04 -2.71 11.16
C VAL A 7 14.55 -3.33 9.87
N VAL A 8 15.82 -3.10 9.60
CA VAL A 8 16.51 -3.67 8.44
C VAL A 8 17.71 -4.44 8.95
N ASP A 9 17.77 -5.74 8.64
CA ASP A 9 18.86 -6.64 9.08
C ASP A 9 19.11 -6.55 10.60
N ASN A 10 18.01 -6.60 11.38
CA ASN A 10 18.03 -6.54 12.84
C ASN A 10 18.49 -5.22 13.45
N ARG A 11 18.55 -4.15 12.66
CA ARG A 11 18.92 -2.81 13.14
C ARG A 11 17.80 -1.83 12.87
N GLU A 12 17.58 -0.93 13.80
CA GLU A 12 16.60 0.13 13.60
C GLU A 12 17.04 1.03 12.44
N ALA A 13 16.18 1.15 11.43
CA ALA A 13 16.44 1.98 10.24
C ALA A 13 15.71 3.31 10.26
N GLY A 14 14.76 3.48 11.18
CA GLY A 14 14.02 4.73 11.31
C GLY A 14 12.60 4.50 11.78
N GLU A 15 11.87 5.59 11.89
CA GLU A 15 10.47 5.55 12.26
C GLU A 15 9.69 6.66 11.56
N THR A 16 8.39 6.48 11.43
CA THR A 16 7.51 7.54 10.95
C THR A 16 7.26 8.57 12.06
N ALA A 17 6.87 9.76 11.68
CA ALA A 17 6.23 10.68 12.63
C ALA A 17 4.85 10.12 13.02
N ASP A 18 4.24 10.66 14.05
CA ASP A 18 2.87 10.33 14.40
C ASP A 18 1.94 10.72 13.23
N CYS A 19 1.11 9.78 12.81
CA CYS A 19 0.23 9.98 11.67
C CYS A 19 -1.14 9.34 11.89
N GLY A 20 -2.10 9.71 11.05
CA GLY A 20 -3.47 9.22 11.17
C GLY A 20 -3.67 7.82 10.63
N LEU A 21 -2.84 7.39 9.68
CA LEU A 21 -2.96 6.09 9.03
C LEU A 21 -1.60 5.60 8.59
N ILE A 22 -1.33 4.33 8.81
CA ILE A 22 -0.16 3.65 8.24
C ILE A 22 -0.64 2.42 7.49
N VAL A 23 -0.19 2.31 6.25
CA VAL A 23 -0.37 1.12 5.42
C VAL A 23 1.01 0.57 5.11
N ALA A 24 1.25 -0.67 5.47
CA ALA A 24 2.52 -1.34 5.19
C ALA A 24 2.26 -2.64 4.44
N ILE A 25 2.99 -2.86 3.38
CA ILE A 25 2.87 -4.05 2.54
C ILE A 25 4.25 -4.69 2.43
N GLY A 26 4.37 -5.91 2.92
CA GLY A 26 5.59 -6.70 2.76
C GLY A 26 5.49 -7.56 1.53
N LEU A 27 6.45 -7.44 0.63
CA LEU A 27 6.51 -8.17 -0.63
C LEU A 27 7.84 -8.90 -0.73
N GLY A 28 7.85 -9.97 -1.54
CA GLY A 28 9.10 -10.66 -1.89
C GLY A 28 9.31 -11.92 -1.06
N GLU A 29 10.49 -12.09 -0.49
CA GLU A 29 10.98 -13.32 0.14
C GLU A 29 10.14 -13.82 1.31
N MET A 30 9.00 -14.42 1.01
CA MET A 30 8.14 -15.04 1.99
C MET A 30 8.16 -16.55 1.84
N LYS A 31 7.84 -17.26 2.92
CA LYS A 31 7.91 -18.72 2.96
C LYS A 31 6.92 -19.40 2.02
N GLU A 32 5.81 -18.75 1.72
CA GLU A 32 4.77 -19.29 0.84
C GLU A 32 4.65 -18.41 -0.40
N GLU A 33 4.51 -19.06 -1.56
CA GLU A 33 4.41 -18.38 -2.83
C GLU A 33 3.17 -17.47 -2.92
N ASN A 34 3.33 -16.34 -3.59
CA ASN A 34 2.25 -15.38 -3.86
C ASN A 34 1.63 -14.75 -2.62
N GLN A 35 2.31 -14.82 -1.49
CA GLN A 35 1.85 -14.16 -0.29
C GLN A 35 2.48 -12.80 -0.11
N PHE A 36 1.73 -11.93 0.51
CA PHE A 36 2.22 -10.65 0.98
C PHE A 36 1.63 -10.37 2.35
N GLN A 37 2.30 -9.55 3.12
CA GLN A 37 1.80 -9.13 4.42
C GLN A 37 1.29 -7.71 4.34
N LEU A 38 0.09 -7.50 4.85
CA LEU A 38 -0.56 -6.20 4.85
C LEU A 38 -0.89 -5.80 6.28
N ALA A 39 -0.48 -4.61 6.65
CA ALA A 39 -0.89 -4.00 7.90
C ALA A 39 -1.51 -2.63 7.61
N VAL A 40 -2.70 -2.43 8.13
CA VAL A 40 -3.38 -1.13 8.05
C VAL A 40 -3.74 -0.74 9.49
N VAL A 41 -3.19 0.36 9.95
CA VAL A 41 -3.35 0.81 11.33
C VAL A 41 -3.75 2.28 11.34
N GLY A 42 -4.83 2.58 12.05
CA GLY A 42 -5.36 3.95 12.14
C GLY A 42 -6.46 4.21 11.13
N GLY A 43 -6.54 5.42 10.67
CA GLY A 43 -7.52 5.86 9.67
C GLY A 43 -8.74 6.57 10.24
N LYS A 44 -8.99 6.48 11.53
CA LYS A 44 -10.12 7.14 12.14
C LYS A 44 -9.95 8.67 12.06
N GLY A 45 -10.92 9.34 11.49
CA GLY A 45 -10.89 10.79 11.34
C GLY A 45 -10.02 11.30 10.21
N LEU A 46 -9.37 10.41 9.45
CA LEU A 46 -8.56 10.83 8.31
C LEU A 46 -9.46 11.21 7.14
N ARG A 47 -9.19 12.36 6.51
CA ARG A 47 -9.93 12.76 5.31
C ARG A 47 -9.53 11.90 4.11
N GLY A 48 -10.53 11.50 3.31
CA GLY A 48 -10.30 10.68 2.12
C GLY A 48 -9.32 11.30 1.13
N SER A 49 -9.36 12.62 0.96
CA SER A 49 -8.44 13.32 0.07
C SER A 49 -6.98 13.19 0.52
N MET A 50 -6.72 13.24 1.82
CA MET A 50 -5.37 13.05 2.35
C MET A 50 -4.89 11.62 2.16
N MET A 51 -5.78 10.65 2.35
CA MET A 51 -5.47 9.25 2.12
C MET A 51 -5.10 9.00 0.66
N VAL A 52 -5.89 9.52 -0.27
CA VAL A 52 -5.62 9.37 -1.71
C VAL A 52 -4.28 9.99 -2.08
N GLN A 53 -4.00 11.21 -1.63
CA GLN A 53 -2.74 11.87 -1.92
C GLN A 53 -1.55 11.11 -1.36
N GLY A 54 -1.64 10.66 -0.12
CA GLY A 54 -0.55 9.93 0.55
C GLY A 54 -0.26 8.59 -0.11
N LEU A 55 -1.31 7.81 -0.41
CA LEU A 55 -1.15 6.53 -1.09
C LEU A 55 -0.62 6.71 -2.51
N ALA A 56 -1.13 7.71 -3.24
CA ALA A 56 -0.66 7.99 -4.59
C ALA A 56 0.82 8.37 -4.61
N ASP A 57 1.25 9.19 -3.67
CA ASP A 57 2.66 9.59 -3.56
C ASP A 57 3.55 8.38 -3.25
N GLY A 58 3.13 7.53 -2.32
CA GLY A 58 3.84 6.31 -1.98
C GLY A 58 3.95 5.33 -3.16
N ILE A 59 2.86 5.14 -3.91
CA ILE A 59 2.86 4.30 -5.11
C ILE A 59 3.77 4.87 -6.19
N ALA A 60 3.71 6.18 -6.40
CA ALA A 60 4.58 6.84 -7.38
C ALA A 60 6.06 6.65 -7.05
N GLU A 61 6.42 6.77 -5.77
CA GLU A 61 7.78 6.55 -5.31
C GLU A 61 8.20 5.09 -5.53
N ALA A 62 7.34 4.13 -5.20
CA ALA A 62 7.62 2.72 -5.40
C ALA A 62 7.84 2.39 -6.87
N ILE A 63 6.97 2.88 -7.75
CA ILE A 63 7.10 2.67 -9.20
C ILE A 63 8.42 3.27 -9.71
N SER A 64 8.76 4.47 -9.26
CA SER A 64 10.00 5.13 -9.65
C SER A 64 11.24 4.30 -9.27
N ARG A 65 11.23 3.71 -8.08
CA ARG A 65 12.35 2.88 -7.60
C ARG A 65 12.44 1.52 -8.27
N MET A 66 11.31 0.99 -8.75
CA MET A 66 11.23 -0.36 -9.32
C MET A 66 11.40 -0.38 -10.85
N THR A 67 11.51 0.77 -11.49
CA THR A 67 11.57 0.87 -12.95
C THR A 67 12.78 1.67 -13.40
N ASP A 68 13.31 1.31 -14.58
CA ASP A 68 14.53 1.92 -15.12
C ASP A 68 14.25 3.00 -16.15
N ASN A 69 13.03 3.05 -16.69
CA ASN A 69 12.66 4.00 -17.73
C ASN A 69 11.16 4.27 -17.73
N ASP A 70 10.75 5.27 -18.51
CA ASP A 70 9.37 5.72 -18.54
C ASP A 70 8.41 4.68 -19.10
N MET A 71 8.83 3.87 -20.06
CA MET A 71 7.95 2.81 -20.60
C MET A 71 7.61 1.77 -19.56
N GLN A 72 8.61 1.35 -18.77
CA GLN A 72 8.40 0.42 -17.67
C GLN A 72 7.49 1.03 -16.59
N ALA A 73 7.70 2.30 -16.27
CA ALA A 73 6.89 3.01 -15.29
C ALA A 73 5.43 3.10 -15.71
N ILE A 74 5.17 3.43 -16.97
CA ILE A 74 3.81 3.50 -17.51
C ILE A 74 3.14 2.13 -17.49
N ALA A 75 3.86 1.09 -17.92
CA ALA A 75 3.32 -0.28 -17.90
C ALA A 75 2.98 -0.74 -16.49
N MET A 76 3.85 -0.47 -15.53
CA MET A 76 3.62 -0.83 -14.14
C MET A 76 2.44 -0.06 -13.54
N LEU A 77 2.36 1.24 -13.81
CA LEU A 77 1.23 2.06 -13.35
C LEU A 77 -0.09 1.57 -13.91
N THR A 78 -0.13 1.26 -15.21
CA THR A 78 -1.34 0.74 -15.86
C THR A 78 -1.79 -0.56 -15.22
N ALA A 79 -0.86 -1.50 -15.02
CA ALA A 79 -1.15 -2.77 -14.37
C ALA A 79 -1.65 -2.57 -12.93
N PHE A 80 -1.03 -1.63 -12.21
CA PHE A 80 -1.43 -1.32 -10.84
C PHE A 80 -2.86 -0.76 -10.77
N ILE A 81 -3.20 0.16 -11.66
CA ILE A 81 -4.54 0.76 -11.71
C ILE A 81 -5.59 -0.32 -11.99
N GLU A 82 -5.37 -1.16 -12.99
CA GLU A 82 -6.30 -2.23 -13.37
C GLU A 82 -6.51 -3.23 -12.23
N GLU A 83 -5.42 -3.68 -11.62
CA GLU A 83 -5.48 -4.66 -10.54
C GLU A 83 -6.14 -4.07 -9.28
N THR A 84 -5.84 -2.82 -8.95
CA THR A 84 -6.44 -2.14 -7.81
C THR A 84 -7.95 -1.97 -8.00
N GLU A 85 -8.37 -1.56 -9.18
CA GLU A 85 -9.78 -1.43 -9.53
C GLU A 85 -10.51 -2.76 -9.38
N ARG A 86 -9.93 -3.82 -9.92
CA ARG A 86 -10.51 -5.17 -9.85
C ARG A 86 -10.70 -5.62 -8.39
N ARG A 87 -9.69 -5.41 -7.56
CA ARG A 87 -9.74 -5.80 -6.14
C ARG A 87 -10.71 -4.96 -5.33
N CYS A 88 -10.79 -3.68 -5.61
CA CYS A 88 -11.76 -2.79 -4.96
C CYS A 88 -13.19 -3.21 -5.29
N LYS A 89 -13.47 -3.51 -6.55
CA LYS A 89 -14.80 -3.97 -6.98
C LYS A 89 -15.17 -5.30 -6.31
N LYS A 90 -14.22 -6.21 -6.21
CA LYS A 90 -14.43 -7.48 -5.51
C LYS A 90 -14.81 -7.28 -4.05
N LYS A 91 -14.10 -6.41 -3.36
CA LYS A 91 -14.38 -6.12 -1.94
C LYS A 91 -15.74 -5.44 -1.76
N MET A 92 -16.13 -4.58 -2.68
CA MET A 92 -17.46 -3.95 -2.66
C MET A 92 -18.56 -4.99 -2.83
N LEU A 93 -18.39 -5.94 -3.74
CA LEU A 93 -19.35 -7.03 -3.94
C LEU A 93 -19.43 -7.93 -2.69
N GLU A 94 -18.32 -8.23 -2.06
CA GLU A 94 -18.29 -9.00 -0.81
C GLU A 94 -19.10 -8.32 0.29
N ARG A 95 -18.99 -7.00 0.44
CA ARG A 95 -19.79 -6.27 1.41
C ARG A 95 -21.28 -6.37 1.13
N LEU A 96 -21.68 -6.24 -0.12
CA LEU A 96 -23.09 -6.35 -0.52
C LEU A 96 -23.62 -7.77 -0.26
N THR A 97 -22.84 -8.79 -0.59
CA THR A 97 -23.21 -10.18 -0.40
C THR A 97 -23.35 -10.55 1.07
N ASN A 98 -22.54 -9.96 1.93
CA ASN A 98 -22.55 -10.23 3.36
C ASN A 98 -23.60 -9.43 4.15
N GLY A 99 -24.49 -8.74 3.44
CA GLY A 99 -25.65 -8.09 4.07
C GLY A 99 -25.35 -6.78 4.81
N ASN A 100 -24.26 -6.16 4.49
CA ASN A 100 -23.87 -4.90 5.12
C ASN A 100 -24.09 -3.70 4.22
#